data_a2b8259b320ec8497f23f8783e8a3dc1
#
_entry.id   a2b8259b320ec8497f23f8783e8a3dc1
#
_cell.length_a   1.000
_cell.length_b   1.000
_cell.length_c   1.000
_cell.angle_alpha   90.00
_cell.angle_beta   90.00
_cell.angle_gamma   90.00
#
_symmetry.space_group_name_H-M   'P 1'
#
loop_
_entity.id
_entity.type
_entity.pdbx_description
1 polymer ?
#
loop_
_entity_poly.entity_id
_entity_poly.type
_entity_poly.pdbx_seq_one_letter_code
_entity_poly.pdbx_strand_id
1 'polypeptide(L)'
;MNIIVEDKIESVCPSFVGACVEADVENSEYSEELWRLIDEQGETFRNTLTTESLKDISAIAATRRVYKACGKDPSRYRPSSEALIRRMLQGKKLYQIDTLVDLINLASIRYGYSIGGFDGDKFDGDTLTLGVGREGEPYEGIGRGMLNIAGLPVYRDHTGGVGTPTSDNERTKMGLQTRHLVALVNGYDGNEQTVRATAELIIELVNRFCNGQNAKYFIYR
;
A
#
# COMPACT_ATOMS: atom_id res chain seq x y z
N MET A 1 4.45 6.86 15.33
CA MET A 1 3.72 7.55 14.24
C MET A 1 2.30 7.88 14.70
N ASN A 2 1.76 9.05 14.38
CA ASN A 2 0.35 9.42 14.57
C ASN A 2 -0.33 9.52 13.19
N ILE A 3 -1.59 9.05 13.07
CA ILE A 3 -2.36 9.15 11.80
C ILE A 3 -3.66 9.88 12.08
N ILE A 4 -3.92 10.92 11.30
CA ILE A 4 -5.16 11.70 11.34
C ILE A 4 -5.91 11.46 10.04
N VAL A 5 -7.20 11.12 10.13
CA VAL A 5 -8.08 10.98 8.96
C VAL A 5 -8.91 12.26 8.85
N GLU A 6 -8.88 12.88 7.68
CA GLU A 6 -9.64 14.13 7.42
C GLU A 6 -11.13 13.83 7.20
N ASP A 7 -12.00 14.75 7.62
CA ASP A 7 -13.47 14.69 7.46
C ASP A 7 -13.90 14.34 6.03
N LYS A 8 -13.10 14.73 5.03
CA LYS A 8 -13.39 14.41 3.64
C LYS A 8 -13.32 12.92 3.34
N ILE A 9 -12.37 12.21 3.95
CA ILE A 9 -12.26 10.73 3.83
C ILE A 9 -13.41 10.09 4.60
N GLU A 10 -13.68 10.54 5.83
CA GLU A 10 -14.78 10.03 6.65
C GLU A 10 -16.13 10.20 5.93
N SER A 11 -16.35 11.33 5.25
CA SER A 11 -17.59 11.61 4.52
C SER A 11 -17.82 10.71 3.30
N VAL A 12 -16.74 10.34 2.58
CA VAL A 12 -16.85 9.48 1.37
C VAL A 12 -16.70 7.99 1.69
N CYS A 13 -16.14 7.66 2.84
CA CYS A 13 -15.94 6.28 3.31
C CYS A 13 -16.06 6.20 4.84
N PRO A 14 -17.28 6.32 5.42
CA PRO A 14 -17.48 6.29 6.88
C PRO A 14 -17.03 4.98 7.53
N SER A 15 -16.89 3.91 6.74
CA SER A 15 -16.42 2.61 7.20
C SER A 15 -14.90 2.44 7.10
N PHE A 16 -14.15 3.48 6.71
CA PHE A 16 -12.71 3.35 6.55
C PHE A 16 -12.04 2.84 7.84
N VAL A 17 -11.15 1.89 7.67
CA VAL A 17 -10.27 1.39 8.73
C VAL A 17 -8.88 1.16 8.16
N GLY A 18 -7.88 1.78 8.75
CA GLY A 18 -6.49 1.59 8.37
C GLY A 18 -5.67 0.88 9.44
N ALA A 19 -4.55 0.31 9.05
CA ALA A 19 -3.52 -0.14 9.97
C ALA A 19 -2.18 0.50 9.62
N CYS A 20 -1.47 0.97 10.64
CA CYS A 20 -0.08 1.40 10.53
C CYS A 20 0.81 0.35 11.19
N VAL A 21 1.74 -0.20 10.41
CA VAL A 21 2.79 -1.12 10.91
C VAL A 21 4.09 -0.35 10.96
N GLU A 22 4.80 -0.45 12.09
CA GLU A 22 6.13 0.10 12.29
C GLU A 22 7.07 -1.04 12.69
N ALA A 23 8.29 -1.06 12.13
CA ALA A 23 9.32 -2.02 12.51
C ALA A 23 10.71 -1.48 12.20
N ASP A 24 11.69 -1.83 13.06
CA ASP A 24 13.09 -1.70 12.71
C ASP A 24 13.47 -2.89 11.82
N VAL A 25 14.23 -2.65 10.75
CA VAL A 25 14.46 -3.64 9.69
C VAL A 25 15.89 -3.61 9.14
N GLU A 26 16.29 -4.74 8.56
CA GLU A 26 17.46 -4.85 7.69
C GLU A 26 17.00 -5.28 6.30
N ASN A 27 17.09 -4.38 5.33
CA ASN A 27 16.68 -4.67 3.96
C ASN A 27 17.80 -5.35 3.19
N SER A 28 17.44 -6.21 2.23
CA SER A 28 18.35 -6.89 1.32
C SER A 28 17.89 -6.77 -0.14
N GLU A 29 18.80 -6.99 -1.08
CA GLU A 29 18.49 -6.89 -2.52
C GLU A 29 17.47 -7.93 -2.98
N TYR A 30 17.51 -9.15 -2.39
CA TYR A 30 16.71 -10.28 -2.86
C TYR A 30 16.55 -11.35 -1.80
N SER A 31 15.41 -12.03 -1.78
CA SER A 31 15.14 -13.23 -1.01
C SER A 31 14.49 -14.29 -1.89
N GLU A 32 15.21 -15.38 -2.20
CA GLU A 32 14.70 -16.49 -3.01
C GLU A 32 13.43 -17.12 -2.39
N GLU A 33 13.43 -17.28 -1.07
CA GLU A 33 12.30 -17.86 -0.36
C GLU A 33 11.06 -16.99 -0.43
N LEU A 34 11.19 -15.66 -0.31
CA LEU A 34 10.09 -14.71 -0.47
C LEU A 34 9.53 -14.77 -1.90
N TRP A 35 10.41 -14.82 -2.90
CA TRP A 35 9.99 -14.90 -4.30
C TRP A 35 9.28 -16.20 -4.63
N ARG A 36 9.64 -17.31 -3.99
CA ARG A 36 8.89 -18.56 -4.11
C ARG A 36 7.44 -18.38 -3.61
N LEU A 37 7.23 -17.71 -2.46
CA LEU A 37 5.88 -17.41 -1.96
C LEU A 37 5.08 -16.50 -2.91
N ILE A 38 5.74 -15.52 -3.53
CA ILE A 38 5.13 -14.63 -4.52
C ILE A 38 4.71 -15.42 -5.78
N ASP A 39 5.58 -16.28 -6.29
CA ASP A 39 5.30 -17.10 -7.47
C ASP A 39 4.15 -18.11 -7.20
N GLU A 40 4.13 -18.77 -6.03
CA GLU A 40 3.04 -19.65 -5.57
C GLU A 40 1.69 -18.90 -5.48
N GLN A 41 1.70 -17.66 -4.96
CA GLN A 41 0.50 -16.82 -4.93
C GLN A 41 0.02 -16.50 -6.35
N GLY A 42 0.94 -16.23 -7.28
CA GLY A 42 0.63 -15.98 -8.68
C GLY A 42 0.01 -17.18 -9.38
N GLU A 43 0.49 -18.40 -9.09
CA GLU A 43 -0.12 -19.64 -9.59
C GLU A 43 -1.53 -19.83 -9.07
N THR A 44 -1.74 -19.60 -7.77
CA THR A 44 -3.06 -19.65 -7.15
C THR A 44 -4.03 -18.69 -7.86
N PHE A 45 -3.60 -17.45 -8.14
CA PHE A 45 -4.45 -16.49 -8.85
C PHE A 45 -4.79 -16.92 -10.26
N ARG A 46 -3.84 -17.42 -11.04
CA ARG A 46 -4.11 -17.92 -12.41
C ARG A 46 -5.11 -19.07 -12.45
N ASN A 47 -5.18 -19.85 -11.37
CA ASN A 47 -6.11 -20.98 -11.25
C ASN A 47 -7.49 -20.57 -10.72
N THR A 48 -7.62 -19.41 -10.03
CA THR A 48 -8.85 -19.04 -9.28
C THR A 48 -9.48 -17.73 -9.72
N LEU A 49 -8.74 -16.85 -10.40
CA LEU A 49 -9.19 -15.51 -10.77
C LEU A 49 -9.05 -15.25 -12.27
N THR A 50 -9.86 -14.31 -12.73
CA THR A 50 -9.71 -13.69 -14.05
C THR A 50 -9.50 -12.19 -13.90
N THR A 51 -9.07 -11.49 -14.94
CA THR A 51 -8.94 -10.03 -14.91
C THR A 51 -10.28 -9.33 -14.70
N GLU A 52 -11.36 -9.95 -15.09
CA GLU A 52 -12.75 -9.45 -14.92
C GLU A 52 -13.23 -9.59 -13.47
N SER A 53 -12.82 -10.68 -12.77
CA SER A 53 -13.21 -10.94 -11.37
C SER A 53 -12.49 -10.06 -10.35
N LEU A 54 -11.42 -9.35 -10.73
CA LEU A 54 -10.69 -8.44 -9.81
C LEU A 54 -11.59 -7.35 -9.21
N LYS A 55 -12.58 -6.88 -9.97
CA LYS A 55 -13.57 -5.90 -9.48
C LYS A 55 -14.45 -6.44 -8.36
N ASP A 56 -14.50 -7.75 -8.16
CA ASP A 56 -15.32 -8.43 -7.16
C ASP A 56 -14.54 -8.67 -5.84
N ILE A 57 -13.23 -8.45 -5.84
CA ILE A 57 -12.42 -8.44 -4.61
C ILE A 57 -12.81 -7.21 -3.78
N SER A 58 -13.32 -7.43 -2.56
CA SER A 58 -13.90 -6.40 -1.69
C SER A 58 -12.99 -5.18 -1.51
N ALA A 59 -11.73 -5.39 -1.17
CA ALA A 59 -10.73 -4.35 -0.96
C ALA A 59 -10.50 -3.50 -2.22
N ILE A 60 -10.37 -4.15 -3.40
CA ILE A 60 -10.20 -3.47 -4.69
C ILE A 60 -11.47 -2.70 -5.06
N ALA A 61 -12.63 -3.35 -4.96
CA ALA A 61 -13.92 -2.72 -5.26
C ALA A 61 -14.17 -1.48 -4.40
N ALA A 62 -13.85 -1.55 -3.10
CA ALA A 62 -14.00 -0.44 -2.17
C ALA A 62 -13.06 0.72 -2.51
N THR A 63 -11.77 0.46 -2.75
CA THR A 63 -10.80 1.49 -3.18
C THR A 63 -11.28 2.20 -4.46
N ARG A 64 -11.78 1.45 -5.44
CA ARG A 64 -12.34 2.01 -6.68
C ARG A 64 -13.59 2.87 -6.43
N ARG A 65 -14.46 2.50 -5.47
CA ARG A 65 -15.62 3.33 -5.08
C ARG A 65 -15.17 4.66 -4.47
N VAL A 66 -14.19 4.63 -3.56
CA VAL A 66 -13.65 5.85 -2.95
C VAL A 66 -13.03 6.77 -4.00
N TYR A 67 -12.25 6.24 -4.96
CA TYR A 67 -11.73 7.05 -6.07
C TYR A 67 -12.85 7.78 -6.82
N LYS A 68 -13.91 7.04 -7.20
CA LYS A 68 -15.06 7.64 -7.89
C LYS A 68 -15.76 8.70 -7.03
N ALA A 69 -15.94 8.45 -5.74
CA ALA A 69 -16.56 9.40 -4.81
C ALA A 69 -15.72 10.68 -4.64
N CYS A 70 -14.41 10.58 -4.80
CA CYS A 70 -13.48 11.70 -4.80
C CYS A 70 -13.27 12.33 -6.20
N GLY A 71 -13.99 11.87 -7.23
CA GLY A 71 -13.92 12.41 -8.59
C GLY A 71 -12.78 11.85 -9.45
N LYS A 72 -12.12 10.76 -9.02
CA LYS A 72 -11.02 10.13 -9.75
C LYS A 72 -11.47 8.90 -10.53
N ASP A 73 -11.01 8.76 -11.78
CA ASP A 73 -11.27 7.56 -12.58
C ASP A 73 -10.34 6.40 -12.17
N PRO A 74 -10.85 5.32 -11.54
CA PRO A 74 -10.04 4.20 -11.09
C PRO A 74 -9.53 3.31 -12.24
N SER A 75 -10.01 3.50 -13.46
CA SER A 75 -9.49 2.77 -14.63
C SER A 75 -8.19 3.37 -15.12
N ARG A 76 -8.06 4.70 -15.01
CA ARG A 76 -6.86 5.46 -15.35
C ARG A 76 -5.84 5.48 -14.21
N TYR A 77 -6.31 5.62 -12.96
CA TYR A 77 -5.50 5.65 -11.73
C TYR A 77 -5.77 4.37 -10.91
N ARG A 78 -5.32 3.25 -11.42
CA ARG A 78 -5.61 1.93 -10.83
C ARG A 78 -4.99 1.79 -9.44
N PRO A 79 -5.73 1.18 -8.45
CA PRO A 79 -5.13 0.76 -7.19
C PRO A 79 -3.91 -0.14 -7.40
N SER A 80 -2.87 0.01 -6.58
CA SER A 80 -1.62 -0.75 -6.71
C SER A 80 -1.85 -2.26 -6.60
N SER A 81 -2.64 -2.71 -5.63
CA SER A 81 -3.00 -4.13 -5.47
C SER A 81 -3.65 -4.72 -6.73
N GLU A 82 -4.61 -3.99 -7.34
CA GLU A 82 -5.24 -4.41 -8.60
C GLU A 82 -4.21 -4.49 -9.73
N ALA A 83 -3.28 -3.52 -9.80
CA ALA A 83 -2.26 -3.51 -10.84
C ALA A 83 -1.30 -4.69 -10.72
N LEU A 84 -0.88 -5.04 -9.49
CA LEU A 84 -0.01 -6.18 -9.21
C LEU A 84 -0.69 -7.50 -9.58
N ILE A 85 -1.91 -7.75 -9.09
CA ILE A 85 -2.64 -9.01 -9.37
C ILE A 85 -2.92 -9.14 -10.87
N ARG A 86 -3.37 -8.05 -11.53
CA ARG A 86 -3.59 -8.04 -12.99
C ARG A 86 -2.34 -8.42 -13.78
N ARG A 87 -1.17 -7.93 -13.35
CA ARG A 87 0.11 -8.28 -13.98
C ARG A 87 0.39 -9.78 -13.90
N MET A 88 0.14 -10.40 -12.71
CA MET A 88 0.32 -11.84 -12.50
C MET A 88 -0.67 -12.68 -13.33
N LEU A 89 -1.92 -12.26 -13.44
CA LEU A 89 -2.94 -12.91 -14.27
C LEU A 89 -2.61 -12.85 -15.78
N GLN A 90 -1.83 -11.86 -16.20
CA GLN A 90 -1.31 -11.78 -17.56
C GLN A 90 -0.07 -12.66 -17.81
N GLY A 91 0.30 -13.51 -16.85
CA GLY A 91 1.49 -14.36 -16.92
C GLY A 91 2.82 -13.61 -16.76
N LYS A 92 2.80 -12.36 -16.32
CA LYS A 92 4.00 -11.55 -16.11
C LYS A 92 4.44 -11.65 -14.65
N LYS A 93 5.75 -11.83 -14.42
CA LYS A 93 6.31 -11.73 -13.07
C LYS A 93 6.18 -10.30 -12.53
N LEU A 94 6.03 -10.15 -11.22
CA LEU A 94 6.19 -8.84 -10.59
C LEU A 94 7.62 -8.31 -10.83
N TYR A 95 7.81 -7.01 -10.68
CA TYR A 95 9.15 -6.45 -10.66
C TYR A 95 9.81 -6.78 -9.34
N GLN A 96 10.99 -7.36 -9.38
CA GLN A 96 11.83 -7.56 -8.23
C GLN A 96 12.57 -6.25 -7.95
N ILE A 97 12.38 -5.72 -6.75
CA ILE A 97 12.95 -4.42 -6.36
C ILE A 97 13.97 -4.63 -5.24
N ASP A 98 13.50 -4.91 -4.03
CA ASP A 98 14.25 -5.31 -2.84
C ASP A 98 13.31 -6.07 -1.90
N THR A 99 13.86 -6.69 -0.85
CA THR A 99 13.08 -7.58 0.02
C THR A 99 11.92 -6.86 0.73
N LEU A 100 12.10 -5.60 1.17
CA LEU A 100 11.01 -4.84 1.81
C LEU A 100 9.88 -4.52 0.84
N VAL A 101 10.18 -4.05 -0.36
CA VAL A 101 9.15 -3.77 -1.39
C VAL A 101 8.44 -5.07 -1.79
N ASP A 102 9.19 -6.15 -1.96
CA ASP A 102 8.65 -7.44 -2.39
C ASP A 102 7.71 -8.06 -1.34
N LEU A 103 8.04 -7.97 -0.04
CA LEU A 103 7.15 -8.46 1.03
C LEU A 103 5.88 -7.61 1.18
N ILE A 104 5.96 -6.28 1.01
CA ILE A 104 4.77 -5.41 0.99
C ILE A 104 3.89 -5.76 -0.22
N ASN A 105 4.49 -6.02 -1.39
CA ASN A 105 3.75 -6.47 -2.56
C ASN A 105 3.06 -7.82 -2.30
N LEU A 106 3.72 -8.78 -1.64
CA LEU A 106 3.11 -10.07 -1.26
C LEU A 106 1.90 -9.86 -0.34
N ALA A 107 2.03 -9.05 0.71
CA ALA A 107 0.91 -8.75 1.62
C ALA A 107 -0.24 -8.05 0.87
N SER A 108 0.08 -7.11 -0.02
CA SER A 108 -0.88 -6.37 -0.83
C SER A 108 -1.70 -7.30 -1.75
N ILE A 109 -1.04 -8.18 -2.49
CA ILE A 109 -1.75 -9.09 -3.41
C ILE A 109 -2.57 -10.13 -2.64
N ARG A 110 -2.10 -10.60 -1.48
CA ARG A 110 -2.76 -11.65 -0.72
C ARG A 110 -4.13 -11.25 -0.20
N TYR A 111 -4.29 -9.99 0.22
CA TYR A 111 -5.54 -9.46 0.78
C TYR A 111 -6.25 -8.46 -0.14
N GLY A 112 -5.61 -8.05 -1.23
CA GLY A 112 -6.19 -7.10 -2.20
C GLY A 112 -6.13 -5.63 -1.76
N TYR A 113 -5.52 -5.31 -0.59
CA TYR A 113 -5.35 -3.92 -0.15
C TYR A 113 -4.18 -3.25 -0.85
N SER A 114 -4.35 -2.00 -1.27
CA SER A 114 -3.23 -1.14 -1.60
C SER A 114 -2.51 -0.74 -0.31
N ILE A 115 -1.23 -1.06 -0.21
CA ILE A 115 -0.40 -0.81 0.97
C ILE A 115 0.70 0.16 0.55
N GLY A 116 0.81 1.30 1.26
CA GLY A 116 1.96 2.18 1.15
C GLY A 116 3.11 1.66 2.00
N GLY A 117 4.32 1.62 1.46
CA GLY A 117 5.52 1.20 2.19
C GLY A 117 6.59 2.29 2.14
N PHE A 118 7.04 2.74 3.31
CA PHE A 118 7.85 3.94 3.44
C PHE A 118 9.09 3.71 4.29
N ASP A 119 10.12 4.47 3.99
CA ASP A 119 11.25 4.72 4.89
C ASP A 119 10.81 5.78 5.92
N GLY A 120 10.52 5.33 7.14
CA GLY A 120 10.00 6.19 8.21
C GLY A 120 10.95 7.33 8.59
N ASP A 121 12.26 7.15 8.40
CA ASP A 121 13.27 8.17 8.69
C ASP A 121 13.24 9.35 7.69
N LYS A 122 12.52 9.20 6.58
CA LYS A 122 12.35 10.25 5.56
C LYS A 122 11.08 11.09 5.72
N PHE A 123 10.25 10.78 6.71
CA PHE A 123 9.08 11.62 7.00
C PHE A 123 9.50 12.94 7.65
N ASP A 124 8.78 13.99 7.31
CA ASP A 124 8.88 15.28 7.97
C ASP A 124 7.84 15.35 9.10
N GLY A 125 8.31 15.11 10.33
CA GLY A 125 7.49 15.02 11.53
C GLY A 125 7.03 13.60 11.88
N ASP A 126 6.18 13.50 12.89
CA ASP A 126 5.69 12.26 13.48
C ASP A 126 4.20 11.98 13.20
N THR A 127 3.57 12.84 12.40
CA THR A 127 2.15 12.80 12.10
C THR A 127 1.91 12.75 10.60
N LEU A 128 1.10 11.80 10.15
CA LEU A 128 0.58 11.73 8.79
C LEU A 128 -0.91 12.05 8.77
N THR A 129 -1.33 12.81 7.77
CA THR A 129 -2.75 13.13 7.55
C THR A 129 -3.24 12.43 6.29
N LEU A 130 -4.30 11.60 6.41
CA LEU A 130 -5.00 11.01 5.27
C LEU A 130 -6.10 11.94 4.81
N GLY A 131 -5.96 12.50 3.62
CA GLY A 131 -6.96 13.38 3.01
C GLY A 131 -7.15 13.07 1.53
N VAL A 132 -7.66 14.05 0.78
CA VAL A 132 -7.86 13.95 -0.68
C VAL A 132 -6.92 14.91 -1.40
N GLY A 133 -6.26 14.42 -2.44
CA GLY A 133 -5.35 15.21 -3.28
C GLY A 133 -6.02 16.40 -3.92
N ARG A 134 -5.32 17.53 -3.96
CA ARG A 134 -5.79 18.82 -4.50
C ARG A 134 -5.32 19.03 -5.93
N GLU A 135 -6.01 19.91 -6.67
CA GLU A 135 -5.57 20.33 -8.00
C GLU A 135 -4.20 21.03 -7.91
N GLY A 136 -3.27 20.62 -8.80
CA GLY A 136 -1.93 21.19 -8.84
C GLY A 136 -1.02 20.81 -7.66
N GLU A 137 -1.43 19.91 -6.78
CA GLU A 137 -0.61 19.46 -5.66
C GLU A 137 0.64 18.71 -6.17
N PRO A 138 1.86 19.17 -5.79
CA PRO A 138 3.10 18.55 -6.23
C PRO A 138 3.21 17.11 -5.71
N TYR A 139 3.44 16.15 -6.62
CA TYR A 139 3.61 14.77 -6.25
C TYR A 139 4.45 14.02 -7.28
N GLU A 140 5.62 13.54 -6.88
CA GLU A 140 6.47 12.72 -7.73
C GLU A 140 6.30 11.24 -7.36
N GLY A 141 5.62 10.48 -8.22
CA GLY A 141 5.40 9.04 -8.01
C GLY A 141 6.62 8.21 -8.38
N ILE A 142 6.92 7.18 -7.58
CA ILE A 142 8.08 6.29 -7.80
C ILE A 142 8.06 5.72 -9.22
N GLY A 143 9.11 6.03 -9.99
CA GLY A 143 9.28 5.57 -11.37
C GLY A 143 8.24 6.10 -12.37
N ARG A 144 7.45 7.14 -12.00
CA ARG A 144 6.37 7.70 -12.83
C ARG A 144 6.51 9.20 -13.10
N GLY A 145 7.45 9.86 -12.39
CA GLY A 145 7.59 11.32 -12.42
C GLY A 145 6.38 12.04 -11.79
N MET A 146 6.11 13.26 -12.24
CA MET A 146 5.02 14.09 -11.70
C MET A 146 3.65 13.49 -12.00
N LEU A 147 2.87 13.22 -10.93
CA LEU A 147 1.52 12.67 -11.00
C LEU A 147 0.48 13.71 -10.57
N ASN A 148 -0.64 13.76 -11.31
CA ASN A 148 -1.82 14.48 -10.85
C ASN A 148 -2.58 13.61 -9.84
N ILE A 149 -2.42 13.93 -8.55
CA ILE A 149 -3.09 13.23 -7.43
C ILE A 149 -4.43 13.84 -7.04
N ALA A 150 -4.89 14.91 -7.71
CA ALA A 150 -6.20 15.49 -7.44
C ALA A 150 -7.29 14.42 -7.42
N GLY A 151 -8.07 14.35 -6.35
CA GLY A 151 -9.13 13.36 -6.17
C GLY A 151 -8.64 11.94 -5.78
N LEU A 152 -7.37 11.73 -5.52
CA LEU A 152 -6.90 10.48 -4.88
C LEU A 152 -6.85 10.65 -3.36
N PRO A 153 -7.17 9.60 -2.57
CA PRO A 153 -6.74 9.57 -1.18
C PRO A 153 -5.22 9.70 -1.10
N VAL A 154 -4.73 10.53 -0.19
CA VAL A 154 -3.29 10.79 -0.07
C VAL A 154 -2.90 10.99 1.39
N TYR A 155 -1.83 10.31 1.81
CA TYR A 155 -1.17 10.59 3.07
C TYR A 155 -0.18 11.73 2.89
N ARG A 156 -0.12 12.65 3.87
CA ARG A 156 0.79 13.79 3.88
C ARG A 156 1.51 13.85 5.21
N ASP A 157 2.79 14.17 5.16
CA ASP A 157 3.55 14.71 6.29
C ASP A 157 3.59 16.26 6.21
N HIS A 158 4.46 16.92 6.98
CA HIS A 158 4.56 18.38 6.96
C HIS A 158 5.04 18.94 5.61
N THR A 159 5.87 18.21 4.87
CA THR A 159 6.38 18.61 3.55
C THR A 159 5.34 18.43 2.44
N GLY A 160 4.49 17.38 2.50
CA GLY A 160 3.49 17.12 1.46
C GLY A 160 3.12 15.65 1.29
N GLY A 161 2.58 15.29 0.13
CA GLY A 161 2.12 13.94 -0.15
C GLY A 161 3.24 12.91 -0.09
N VAL A 162 3.01 11.81 0.63
CA VAL A 162 3.96 10.69 0.78
C VAL A 162 3.48 9.42 0.08
N GLY A 163 2.17 9.16 0.06
CA GLY A 163 1.61 7.95 -0.55
C GLY A 163 0.15 8.08 -0.95
N THR A 164 -0.21 7.40 -2.03
CA THR A 164 -1.59 7.21 -2.49
C THR A 164 -1.82 5.72 -2.73
N PRO A 165 -3.07 5.21 -2.77
CA PRO A 165 -3.29 3.80 -3.12
C PRO A 165 -2.89 3.43 -4.56
N THR A 166 -2.46 4.40 -5.38
CA THR A 166 -1.97 4.17 -6.75
C THR A 166 -0.44 4.11 -6.81
N SER A 167 0.28 4.94 -6.04
CA SER A 167 1.74 5.04 -6.06
C SER A 167 2.23 5.83 -4.85
N ASP A 168 3.35 5.43 -4.29
CA ASP A 168 4.06 6.17 -3.25
C ASP A 168 4.95 7.25 -3.85
N ASN A 169 5.36 8.23 -3.03
CA ASN A 169 6.20 9.35 -3.45
C ASN A 169 7.69 8.97 -3.43
N GLU A 170 8.42 9.48 -4.41
CA GLU A 170 9.86 9.25 -4.57
C GLU A 170 10.67 9.65 -3.32
N ARG A 171 10.25 10.73 -2.63
CA ARG A 171 10.93 11.28 -1.45
C ARG A 171 11.02 10.29 -0.29
N THR A 172 9.94 9.58 -0.03
CA THR A 172 9.79 8.68 1.15
C THR A 172 9.94 7.20 0.80
N LYS A 173 10.40 6.90 -0.42
CA LYS A 173 10.55 5.51 -0.87
C LYS A 173 11.51 4.71 -0.01
N MET A 174 11.19 3.45 0.17
CA MET A 174 12.09 2.44 0.74
C MET A 174 13.28 2.18 -0.19
N GLY A 175 14.34 1.63 0.35
CA GLY A 175 15.53 1.16 -0.36
C GLY A 175 16.43 0.35 0.56
N LEU A 176 17.60 -0.07 0.08
CA LEU A 176 18.53 -0.93 0.84
C LEU A 176 19.03 -0.30 2.15
N GLN A 177 18.97 1.03 2.25
CA GLN A 177 19.40 1.77 3.44
C GLN A 177 18.28 1.97 4.45
N THR A 178 17.04 1.60 4.14
CA THR A 178 15.90 1.71 5.06
C THR A 178 16.15 0.87 6.31
N ARG A 179 15.97 1.51 7.48
CA ARG A 179 16.13 0.88 8.80
C ARG A 179 14.84 0.96 9.62
N HIS A 180 13.96 1.88 9.28
CA HIS A 180 12.67 2.04 9.93
C HIS A 180 11.55 1.96 8.89
N LEU A 181 10.87 0.81 8.85
CA LEU A 181 9.71 0.58 7.99
C LEU A 181 8.46 1.21 8.61
N VAL A 182 7.70 1.96 7.79
CA VAL A 182 6.30 2.29 8.05
C VAL A 182 5.47 1.76 6.90
N ALA A 183 4.48 0.90 7.21
CA ALA A 183 3.56 0.39 6.20
C ALA A 183 2.11 0.74 6.56
N LEU A 184 1.36 1.27 5.58
CA LEU A 184 -0.01 1.76 5.75
C LEU A 184 -0.98 0.91 4.94
N VAL A 185 -1.83 0.14 5.63
CA VAL A 185 -2.87 -0.69 5.02
C VAL A 185 -4.15 0.13 4.86
N ASN A 186 -4.72 0.18 3.66
CA ASN A 186 -5.89 0.99 3.33
C ASN A 186 -7.17 0.15 3.22
N GLY A 187 -7.92 0.00 4.31
CA GLY A 187 -9.15 -0.78 4.40
C GLY A 187 -10.42 0.04 4.13
N TYR A 188 -10.63 0.45 2.87
CA TYR A 188 -11.83 1.20 2.46
C TYR A 188 -13.11 0.34 2.45
N ASP A 189 -12.99 -0.98 2.57
CA ASP A 189 -14.13 -1.90 2.70
C ASP A 189 -14.67 -2.04 4.13
N GLY A 190 -13.99 -1.44 5.10
CA GLY A 190 -14.37 -1.47 6.50
C GLY A 190 -14.16 -2.81 7.20
N ASN A 191 -13.45 -3.75 6.56
CA ASN A 191 -13.21 -5.07 7.13
C ASN A 191 -11.98 -5.04 8.06
N GLU A 192 -12.19 -4.62 9.32
CA GLU A 192 -11.12 -4.52 10.32
C GLU A 192 -10.41 -5.85 10.55
N GLN A 193 -11.13 -6.98 10.53
CA GLN A 193 -10.51 -8.29 10.73
C GLN A 193 -9.46 -8.59 9.64
N THR A 194 -9.79 -8.31 8.38
CA THR A 194 -8.85 -8.52 7.26
C THR A 194 -7.71 -7.49 7.28
N VAL A 195 -7.98 -6.24 7.69
CA VAL A 195 -6.94 -5.22 7.87
C VAL A 195 -5.93 -5.65 8.94
N ARG A 196 -6.41 -6.16 10.10
CA ARG A 196 -5.54 -6.73 11.15
C ARG A 196 -4.72 -7.91 10.65
N ALA A 197 -5.35 -8.87 9.98
CA ALA A 197 -4.66 -10.02 9.40
C ALA A 197 -3.58 -9.60 8.38
N THR A 198 -3.83 -8.51 7.63
CA THR A 198 -2.82 -7.95 6.70
C THR A 198 -1.63 -7.35 7.47
N ALA A 199 -1.88 -6.59 8.55
CA ALA A 199 -0.82 -6.03 9.38
C ALA A 199 0.01 -7.12 10.07
N GLU A 200 -0.64 -8.16 10.58
CA GLU A 200 0.01 -9.32 11.20
C GLU A 200 0.88 -10.08 10.19
N LEU A 201 0.39 -10.26 8.95
CA LEU A 201 1.21 -10.85 7.87
C LEU A 201 2.44 -9.99 7.56
N ILE A 202 2.31 -8.64 7.50
CA ILE A 202 3.46 -7.77 7.28
C ILE A 202 4.50 -7.97 8.38
N ILE A 203 4.09 -8.02 9.65
CA ILE A 203 4.99 -8.26 10.79
C ILE A 203 5.67 -9.64 10.67
N GLU A 204 4.92 -10.69 10.33
CA GLU A 204 5.46 -12.04 10.10
C GLU A 204 6.55 -12.02 9.02
N LEU A 205 6.26 -11.40 7.87
CA LEU A 205 7.19 -11.32 6.74
C LEU A 205 8.43 -10.48 7.07
N VAL A 206 8.26 -9.36 7.76
CA VAL A 206 9.37 -8.51 8.22
C VAL A 206 10.28 -9.27 9.18
N ASN A 207 9.72 -9.97 10.16
CA ASN A 207 10.49 -10.78 11.11
C ASN A 207 11.26 -11.91 10.40
N ARG A 208 10.65 -12.53 9.40
CA ARG A 208 11.22 -13.66 8.66
C ARG A 208 12.30 -13.26 7.67
N PHE A 209 12.13 -12.15 6.95
CA PHE A 209 12.97 -11.80 5.80
C PHE A 209 13.83 -10.56 5.99
N CYS A 210 13.54 -9.72 6.99
CA CYS A 210 14.20 -8.44 7.19
C CYS A 210 14.69 -8.22 8.62
N ASN A 211 14.94 -9.30 9.39
CA ASN A 211 15.42 -9.25 10.77
C ASN A 211 14.61 -8.25 11.64
N GLY A 212 13.28 -8.28 11.51
CA GLY A 212 12.39 -7.32 12.15
C GLY A 212 12.56 -7.24 13.65
N GLN A 213 12.67 -6.01 14.17
CA GLN A 213 12.73 -5.71 15.60
C GLN A 213 11.66 -4.67 15.93
N ASN A 214 11.19 -4.68 17.18
CA ASN A 214 10.21 -3.71 17.67
C ASN A 214 8.93 -3.62 16.81
N ALA A 215 8.63 -4.66 16.03
CA ALA A 215 7.51 -4.69 15.11
C ALA A 215 6.18 -4.61 15.87
N LYS A 216 5.36 -3.64 15.49
CA LYS A 216 4.04 -3.38 16.10
C LYS A 216 3.09 -2.81 15.06
N TYR A 217 1.80 -2.87 15.35
CA TYR A 217 0.82 -2.12 14.56
C TYR A 217 -0.28 -1.52 15.44
N PHE A 218 -0.96 -0.52 14.90
CA PHE A 218 -2.18 0.02 15.47
C PHE A 218 -3.22 0.28 14.37
N ILE A 219 -4.48 0.26 14.77
CA ILE A 219 -5.62 0.58 13.91
C ILE A 219 -5.96 2.05 14.05
N TYR A 220 -6.34 2.70 12.94
CA TYR A 220 -6.83 4.09 12.92
C TYR A 220 -8.05 4.23 12.00
N ARG A 221 -8.85 5.25 12.29
CA ARG A 221 -10.07 5.57 11.57
C ARG A 221 -10.19 7.07 11.36
#